data_022b9b10b3913eaa00f2a91ab380f409
#
_entry.id   022b9b10b3913eaa00f2a91ab380f409
#
_cell.length_a   1.000
_cell.length_b   1.000
_cell.length_c   1.000
_cell.angle_alpha   90.00
_cell.angle_beta   90.00
_cell.angle_gamma   90.00
#
_symmetry.space_group_name_H-M   'P 1'
#
loop_
_entity.id
_entity.type
_entity.pdbx_description
1 polymer ?
#
loop_
_entity_poly.entity_id
_entity_poly.type
_entity_poly.pdbx_seq_one_letter_code
_entity_poly.pdbx_strand_id
1 'polypeptide(L)'
;MPIRLGIDVGGTFTDLFLLNEVQETTHLVKTPSTPNNHIVGILRGLQELLTEVGISAVDIDAIVHGTSLPTNVVLERKGGRVGLLVTENFEQVLHLARSQTPGPLNGWMAMQKPDLPCDLELTRGIPERINARGEIVQPMDESRARELIDELVRRDVESITISLLHSYVNPQHELALRDIVASAYPDLPVFTSSETHSEIREYERTLVTVVNAYIQPRIMEYLKNLQQELESLQCAPAFHMFRSDGGLMGTDHALSFPVYCTRSGPAGGVCGARFESVHAGHSNVIGFDMGGTSTDISLVQEGRETTSPSTFLGKFPLEIPAIEVHSIGAGGGSIAEVSATGSLQVGPQGTNAIPGPACYGKGGTAATVTDANLVLGRLPSELISGKILLDTKSAEEAIGQLARLLELDLLEAAQAVIDVANENIFGALRLAAAQRGSDLSNFALMAYGGAGPLHGNALAALGQCYPVIVPPTPGTLSAFGFLCANIRHEITSALIRPLDVAAIDDIRSQTSELVNRMETVSYTHLTLPTSDLV
;
A
#
# COMPACT_ATOMS: atom_id res chain seq x y z
N MET A 1 9.54 9.88 -27.84
CA MET A 1 8.64 9.95 -26.66
C MET A 1 8.20 8.55 -26.32
N PRO A 2 8.26 8.13 -25.06
CA PRO A 2 8.09 6.73 -24.69
C PRO A 2 6.63 6.28 -24.66
N ILE A 3 6.42 4.96 -24.84
CA ILE A 3 5.19 4.26 -24.51
C ILE A 3 5.34 3.71 -23.09
N ARG A 4 4.51 4.17 -22.16
CA ARG A 4 4.58 3.80 -20.75
C ARG A 4 3.32 3.05 -20.31
N LEU A 5 3.51 2.02 -19.48
CA LEU A 5 2.43 1.18 -18.97
C LEU A 5 2.40 1.21 -17.44
N GLY A 6 1.27 1.65 -16.88
CA GLY A 6 0.96 1.50 -15.45
C GLY A 6 0.17 0.22 -15.22
N ILE A 7 0.60 -0.59 -14.24
CA ILE A 7 -0.08 -1.85 -13.87
C ILE A 7 -0.42 -1.81 -12.38
N ASP A 8 -1.71 -1.82 -12.05
CA ASP A 8 -2.19 -1.95 -10.68
C ASP A 8 -2.84 -3.31 -10.46
N VAL A 9 -2.24 -4.11 -9.58
CA VAL A 9 -2.76 -5.41 -9.20
C VAL A 9 -3.46 -5.32 -7.85
N GLY A 10 -4.78 -5.14 -7.91
CA GLY A 10 -5.65 -5.19 -6.75
C GLY A 10 -6.18 -6.60 -6.44
N GLY A 11 -6.89 -6.73 -5.32
CA GLY A 11 -7.48 -8.02 -4.91
C GLY A 11 -8.61 -8.52 -5.81
N THR A 12 -9.32 -7.62 -6.52
CA THR A 12 -10.49 -7.97 -7.35
C THR A 12 -10.20 -7.78 -8.84
N PHE A 13 -9.55 -6.69 -9.21
CA PHE A 13 -9.22 -6.35 -10.58
C PHE A 13 -7.74 -6.01 -10.73
N THR A 14 -7.23 -6.29 -11.92
CA THR A 14 -5.92 -5.82 -12.40
C THR A 14 -6.19 -4.76 -13.46
N ASP A 15 -5.68 -3.56 -13.21
CA ASP A 15 -5.86 -2.39 -14.05
C ASP A 15 -4.56 -2.10 -14.82
N LEU A 16 -4.68 -1.95 -16.13
CA LEU A 16 -3.58 -1.57 -17.01
C LEU A 16 -3.93 -0.23 -17.67
N PHE A 17 -3.01 0.72 -17.58
CA PHE A 17 -3.13 2.03 -18.20
C PHE A 17 -1.92 2.30 -19.08
N LEU A 18 -2.13 2.41 -20.39
CA LEU A 18 -1.07 2.70 -21.35
C LEU A 18 -1.15 4.16 -21.77
N LEU A 19 -0.01 4.84 -21.67
CA LEU A 19 0.21 6.19 -22.19
C LEU A 19 1.14 6.10 -23.39
N ASN A 20 0.66 6.46 -24.57
CA ASN A 20 1.45 6.60 -25.77
C ASN A 20 1.70 8.08 -26.04
N GLU A 21 2.87 8.57 -25.61
CA GLU A 21 3.23 9.98 -25.75
C GLU A 21 3.52 10.38 -27.20
N VAL A 22 3.83 9.41 -28.08
CA VAL A 22 4.07 9.67 -29.51
C VAL A 22 2.76 10.05 -30.22
N GLN A 23 1.69 9.34 -29.89
CA GLN A 23 0.36 9.52 -30.49
C GLN A 23 -0.55 10.39 -29.65
N GLU A 24 -0.11 10.80 -28.47
CA GLU A 24 -0.91 11.55 -27.47
C GLU A 24 -2.23 10.81 -27.14
N THR A 25 -2.16 9.47 -27.01
CA THR A 25 -3.33 8.64 -26.71
C THR A 25 -3.15 7.86 -25.41
N THR A 26 -4.26 7.58 -24.77
CA THR A 26 -4.33 6.71 -23.60
C THR A 26 -5.26 5.55 -23.85
N HIS A 27 -4.89 4.37 -23.37
CA HIS A 27 -5.70 3.16 -23.45
C HIS A 27 -5.73 2.49 -22.09
N LEU A 28 -6.83 1.88 -21.77
CA LEU A 28 -7.02 1.22 -20.48
C LEU A 28 -7.67 -0.14 -20.64
N VAL A 29 -7.22 -1.09 -19.85
CA VAL A 29 -7.85 -2.42 -19.73
C VAL A 29 -8.04 -2.74 -18.26
N LYS A 30 -9.24 -3.23 -17.92
CA LYS A 30 -9.58 -3.73 -16.61
C LYS A 30 -9.95 -5.20 -16.71
N THR A 31 -9.19 -6.06 -16.02
CA THR A 31 -9.41 -7.51 -16.05
C THR A 31 -9.57 -8.05 -14.63
N PRO A 32 -10.36 -9.12 -14.41
CA PRO A 32 -10.43 -9.75 -13.09
C PRO A 32 -9.06 -10.25 -12.64
N SER A 33 -8.68 -9.94 -11.40
CA SER A 33 -7.46 -10.48 -10.79
C SER A 33 -7.57 -12.00 -10.62
N THR A 34 -6.42 -12.64 -10.64
CA THR A 34 -6.26 -14.09 -10.40
C THR A 34 -5.51 -14.27 -9.07
N PRO A 35 -6.21 -14.40 -7.91
CA PRO A 35 -5.59 -14.36 -6.58
C PRO A 35 -4.51 -15.42 -6.36
N ASN A 36 -4.64 -16.59 -7.01
CA ASN A 36 -3.66 -17.67 -6.89
C ASN A 36 -2.41 -17.45 -7.75
N ASN A 37 -2.50 -16.62 -8.80
CA ASN A 37 -1.38 -16.26 -9.66
C ASN A 37 -1.68 -14.93 -10.37
N HIS A 38 -1.26 -13.83 -9.78
CA HIS A 38 -1.53 -12.47 -10.27
C HIS A 38 -0.97 -12.22 -11.69
N ILE A 39 0.08 -12.94 -12.09
CA ILE A 39 0.74 -12.78 -13.38
C ILE A 39 -0.23 -13.15 -14.54
N VAL A 40 -1.09 -14.14 -14.34
CA VAL A 40 -2.09 -14.54 -15.35
C VAL A 40 -3.05 -13.38 -15.68
N GLY A 41 -3.48 -12.63 -14.66
CA GLY A 41 -4.33 -11.45 -14.85
C GLY A 41 -3.59 -10.34 -15.61
N ILE A 42 -2.32 -10.09 -15.26
CA ILE A 42 -1.46 -9.10 -15.94
C ILE A 42 -1.29 -9.45 -17.42
N LEU A 43 -0.87 -10.69 -17.73
CA LEU A 43 -0.61 -11.12 -19.11
C LEU A 43 -1.88 -11.09 -19.97
N ARG A 44 -3.03 -11.48 -19.40
CA ARG A 44 -4.33 -11.39 -20.09
C ARG A 44 -4.66 -9.93 -20.41
N GLY A 45 -4.55 -9.04 -19.44
CA GLY A 45 -4.80 -7.61 -19.64
C GLY A 45 -3.81 -6.99 -20.62
N LEU A 46 -2.54 -7.37 -20.55
CA LEU A 46 -1.50 -6.92 -21.50
C LEU A 46 -1.83 -7.36 -22.93
N GLN A 47 -2.16 -8.62 -23.15
CA GLN A 47 -2.50 -9.14 -24.47
C GLN A 47 -3.75 -8.45 -25.06
N GLU A 48 -4.77 -8.20 -24.23
CA GLU A 48 -5.97 -7.45 -24.62
C GLU A 48 -5.60 -6.04 -25.05
N LEU A 49 -4.81 -5.33 -24.22
CA LEU A 49 -4.35 -3.97 -24.47
C LEU A 49 -3.53 -3.83 -25.75
N LEU A 50 -2.54 -4.71 -25.95
CA LEU A 50 -1.69 -4.72 -27.14
C LEU A 50 -2.50 -4.98 -28.41
N THR A 51 -3.50 -5.86 -28.33
CA THR A 51 -4.40 -6.17 -29.45
C THR A 51 -5.30 -4.99 -29.80
N GLU A 52 -5.84 -4.30 -28.80
CA GLU A 52 -6.72 -3.14 -28.98
C GLU A 52 -5.96 -1.96 -29.60
N VAL A 53 -4.74 -1.70 -29.11
CA VAL A 53 -3.90 -0.59 -29.58
C VAL A 53 -3.19 -0.90 -30.90
N GLY A 54 -2.96 -2.17 -31.20
CA GLY A 54 -2.26 -2.60 -32.41
C GLY A 54 -0.74 -2.41 -32.35
N ILE A 55 -0.15 -2.50 -31.14
CA ILE A 55 1.30 -2.43 -30.89
C ILE A 55 1.83 -3.77 -30.38
N SER A 56 3.15 -3.91 -30.38
CA SER A 56 3.84 -5.09 -29.84
C SER A 56 4.34 -4.81 -28.41
N ALA A 57 4.54 -5.85 -27.63
CA ALA A 57 5.11 -5.74 -26.29
C ALA A 57 6.53 -5.13 -26.28
N VAL A 58 7.27 -5.30 -27.37
CA VAL A 58 8.61 -4.69 -27.57
C VAL A 58 8.58 -3.16 -27.66
N ASP A 59 7.43 -2.59 -27.99
CA ASP A 59 7.26 -1.13 -28.15
C ASP A 59 7.08 -0.41 -26.78
N ILE A 60 6.93 -1.17 -25.69
CA ILE A 60 6.76 -0.60 -24.34
C ILE A 60 8.14 -0.24 -23.80
N ASP A 61 8.36 1.05 -23.55
CA ASP A 61 9.64 1.57 -23.06
C ASP A 61 9.78 1.46 -21.54
N ALA A 62 8.66 1.64 -20.80
CA ALA A 62 8.67 1.57 -19.36
C ALA A 62 7.39 0.96 -18.78
N ILE A 63 7.56 0.19 -17.71
CA ILE A 63 6.46 -0.33 -16.88
C ILE A 63 6.61 0.20 -15.46
N VAL A 64 5.52 0.76 -14.93
CA VAL A 64 5.40 1.11 -13.51
C VAL A 64 4.36 0.20 -12.87
N HIS A 65 4.78 -0.54 -11.86
CA HIS A 65 3.97 -1.57 -11.26
C HIS A 65 3.68 -1.31 -9.78
N GLY A 66 2.41 -1.24 -9.44
CA GLY A 66 1.92 -1.28 -8.06
C GLY A 66 1.17 -2.58 -7.81
N THR A 67 1.25 -3.08 -6.58
CA THR A 67 0.62 -4.34 -6.22
C THR A 67 0.23 -4.38 -4.75
N SER A 68 -0.91 -4.98 -4.46
CA SER A 68 -1.34 -5.27 -3.08
C SER A 68 -0.63 -6.48 -2.48
N LEU A 69 0.23 -7.19 -3.24
CA LEU A 69 0.87 -8.43 -2.78
C LEU A 69 1.66 -8.25 -1.47
N PRO A 70 2.55 -7.23 -1.30
CA PRO A 70 3.28 -7.03 -0.04
C PRO A 70 2.36 -6.87 1.16
N THR A 71 1.28 -6.12 0.99
CA THR A 71 0.25 -5.91 2.01
C THR A 71 -0.46 -7.22 2.36
N ASN A 72 -0.90 -7.97 1.34
CA ASN A 72 -1.64 -9.22 1.52
C ASN A 72 -0.78 -10.32 2.16
N VAL A 73 0.50 -10.40 1.80
CA VAL A 73 1.45 -11.34 2.43
C VAL A 73 1.46 -11.19 3.95
N VAL A 74 1.44 -9.96 4.46
CA VAL A 74 1.42 -9.70 5.91
C VAL A 74 0.04 -9.96 6.49
N LEU A 75 -1.04 -9.46 5.87
CA LEU A 75 -2.41 -9.59 6.38
C LEU A 75 -2.89 -11.05 6.41
N GLU A 76 -2.52 -11.83 5.40
CA GLU A 76 -2.88 -13.25 5.26
C GLU A 76 -1.88 -14.21 5.93
N ARG A 77 -0.79 -13.67 6.51
CA ARG A 77 0.26 -14.44 7.18
C ARG A 77 0.94 -15.48 6.28
N LYS A 78 1.21 -15.10 5.04
CA LYS A 78 1.82 -15.96 4.01
C LYS A 78 3.28 -15.60 3.70
N GLY A 79 3.96 -14.88 4.57
CA GLY A 79 5.36 -14.49 4.39
C GLY A 79 6.36 -15.63 4.60
N GLY A 80 7.63 -15.29 4.43
CA GLY A 80 8.73 -16.22 4.67
C GLY A 80 9.01 -16.45 6.15
N ARG A 81 9.67 -17.54 6.47
CA ARG A 81 10.11 -17.86 7.82
C ARG A 81 11.37 -17.08 8.17
N VAL A 82 11.25 -16.09 9.05
CA VAL A 82 12.33 -15.15 9.38
C VAL A 82 13.11 -15.58 10.60
N GLY A 83 14.44 -15.64 10.49
CA GLY A 83 15.37 -15.71 11.63
C GLY A 83 15.77 -14.30 12.07
N LEU A 84 15.79 -14.04 13.37
CA LEU A 84 16.13 -12.72 13.92
C LEU A 84 17.36 -12.77 14.82
N LEU A 85 18.36 -11.96 14.51
CA LEU A 85 19.55 -11.73 15.33
C LEU A 85 19.44 -10.36 16.00
N VAL A 86 19.51 -10.34 17.32
CA VAL A 86 19.46 -9.12 18.14
C VAL A 86 20.65 -9.08 19.11
N THR A 87 20.90 -7.97 19.76
CA THR A 87 21.83 -7.91 20.89
C THR A 87 21.38 -8.85 22.00
N GLU A 88 22.27 -9.60 22.60
CA GLU A 88 21.99 -10.53 23.70
C GLU A 88 21.20 -9.86 24.83
N ASN A 89 20.20 -10.58 25.36
CA ASN A 89 19.19 -10.12 26.34
C ASN A 89 18.12 -9.17 25.76
N PHE A 90 18.05 -8.99 24.42
CA PHE A 90 16.99 -8.22 23.74
C PHE A 90 16.13 -9.10 22.82
N GLU A 91 16.15 -10.42 23.00
CA GLU A 91 15.43 -11.38 22.16
C GLU A 91 13.92 -11.16 22.17
N GLN A 92 13.40 -10.51 23.21
CA GLN A 92 11.96 -10.25 23.35
C GLN A 92 11.51 -8.89 22.83
N VAL A 93 12.38 -8.13 22.14
CA VAL A 93 12.09 -6.75 21.71
C VAL A 93 10.78 -6.64 20.94
N LEU A 94 10.49 -7.55 20.00
CA LEU A 94 9.25 -7.55 19.25
C LEU A 94 8.04 -7.92 20.13
N HIS A 95 8.22 -8.85 21.07
CA HIS A 95 7.15 -9.31 21.96
C HIS A 95 6.75 -8.26 23.00
N LEU A 96 7.74 -7.56 23.53
CA LEU A 96 7.50 -6.46 24.47
C LEU A 96 6.89 -5.25 23.76
N ALA A 97 7.31 -4.98 22.54
CA ALA A 97 6.96 -3.79 21.80
C ALA A 97 7.19 -2.53 22.66
N ARG A 98 6.28 -1.58 22.64
CA ARG A 98 6.33 -0.40 23.55
C ARG A 98 5.63 -0.66 24.90
N SER A 99 5.19 -1.88 25.16
CA SER A 99 4.41 -2.24 26.37
C SER A 99 3.20 -1.32 26.63
N GLN A 100 2.65 -0.74 25.57
CA GLN A 100 1.48 0.11 25.65
C GLN A 100 0.22 -0.74 25.71
N THR A 101 -0.72 -0.37 26.56
CA THR A 101 -2.06 -0.97 26.55
C THR A 101 -2.83 -0.46 25.33
N PRO A 102 -3.32 -1.35 24.46
CA PRO A 102 -4.10 -0.92 23.31
C PRO A 102 -5.48 -0.43 23.75
N GLY A 103 -5.76 0.84 23.52
CA GLY A 103 -7.10 1.41 23.67
C GLY A 103 -7.51 1.81 25.09
N PRO A 104 -8.80 2.08 25.31
CA PRO A 104 -9.33 2.54 26.58
C PRO A 104 -9.26 1.45 27.66
N LEU A 105 -9.63 1.78 28.89
CA LEU A 105 -9.53 0.95 30.12
C LEU A 105 -9.82 -0.55 29.98
N ASN A 106 -10.66 -0.96 29.02
CA ASN A 106 -10.92 -2.37 28.72
C ASN A 106 -9.66 -3.14 28.24
N GLY A 107 -8.67 -2.48 27.68
CA GLY A 107 -7.39 -3.07 27.27
C GLY A 107 -6.51 -3.53 28.42
N TRP A 108 -6.78 -3.09 29.65
CA TRP A 108 -6.03 -3.53 30.84
C TRP A 108 -6.29 -4.99 31.20
N MET A 109 -7.44 -5.53 30.79
CA MET A 109 -7.84 -6.90 31.15
C MET A 109 -7.53 -7.94 30.07
N ALA A 110 -7.24 -7.52 28.83
CA ALA A 110 -6.90 -8.44 27.75
C ALA A 110 -5.89 -7.77 26.79
N MET A 111 -4.61 -7.85 27.11
CA MET A 111 -3.54 -7.47 26.17
C MET A 111 -3.47 -8.48 25.02
N GLN A 112 -4.24 -8.24 23.96
CA GLN A 112 -4.08 -8.97 22.71
C GLN A 112 -2.96 -8.33 21.90
N LYS A 113 -1.81 -8.97 21.89
CA LYS A 113 -0.72 -8.62 20.96
C LYS A 113 -1.00 -9.28 19.61
N PRO A 114 -0.66 -8.62 18.48
CA PRO A 114 -0.71 -9.29 17.19
C PRO A 114 0.29 -10.44 17.16
N ASP A 115 -0.02 -11.52 16.46
CA ASP A 115 0.98 -12.54 16.16
C ASP A 115 2.05 -11.90 15.27
N LEU A 116 3.28 -12.02 15.70
CA LEU A 116 4.43 -11.37 15.07
C LEU A 116 4.86 -12.07 13.78
N PRO A 117 5.48 -11.35 12.84
CA PRO A 117 6.03 -11.96 11.62
C PRO A 117 7.34 -12.73 11.85
N CYS A 118 7.83 -12.79 13.08
CA CYS A 118 8.96 -13.61 13.49
C CYS A 118 8.69 -14.22 14.87
N ASP A 119 8.86 -15.53 14.98
CA ASP A 119 8.66 -16.26 16.23
C ASP A 119 9.83 -16.06 17.19
N LEU A 120 9.57 -16.02 18.51
CA LEU A 120 10.61 -15.93 19.52
C LEU A 120 11.60 -17.10 19.44
N GLU A 121 11.11 -18.29 19.06
CA GLU A 121 11.94 -19.47 18.86
C GLU A 121 12.97 -19.33 17.72
N LEU A 122 12.78 -18.39 16.82
CA LEU A 122 13.68 -18.05 15.72
C LEU A 122 14.47 -16.76 15.99
N THR A 123 14.45 -16.26 17.23
CA THR A 123 15.25 -15.12 17.65
C THR A 123 16.47 -15.58 18.46
N ARG A 124 17.65 -14.99 18.17
CA ARG A 124 18.91 -15.27 18.85
C ARG A 124 19.62 -14.00 19.28
N GLY A 125 20.13 -14.01 20.51
CA GLY A 125 20.93 -12.92 21.06
C GLY A 125 22.42 -13.10 20.71
N ILE A 126 23.00 -12.10 20.09
CA ILE A 126 24.42 -12.04 19.75
C ILE A 126 25.18 -11.40 20.91
N PRO A 127 26.21 -12.03 21.46
CA PRO A 127 27.07 -11.42 22.47
C PRO A 127 27.90 -10.28 21.87
N GLU A 128 27.38 -9.07 21.99
CA GLU A 128 27.98 -7.83 21.53
C GLU A 128 27.36 -6.63 22.25
N ARG A 129 28.01 -5.47 22.24
CA ARG A 129 27.39 -4.25 22.72
C ARG A 129 28.03 -3.00 22.09
N ILE A 130 27.20 -2.19 21.48
CA ILE A 130 27.50 -0.81 21.10
C ILE A 130 26.66 0.12 21.99
N ASN A 131 27.26 1.22 22.48
CA ASN A 131 26.55 2.18 23.29
C ASN A 131 25.91 3.30 22.42
N ALA A 132 25.14 4.19 23.07
CA ALA A 132 24.44 5.28 22.39
C ALA A 132 25.38 6.33 21.73
N ARG A 133 26.68 6.28 21.98
CA ARG A 133 27.68 7.13 21.32
C ARG A 133 28.35 6.45 20.14
N GLY A 134 27.97 5.19 19.84
CA GLY A 134 28.59 4.39 18.79
C GLY A 134 29.90 3.71 19.21
N GLU A 135 30.28 3.76 20.50
CA GLU A 135 31.49 3.10 20.99
C GLU A 135 31.22 1.60 21.22
N ILE A 136 32.15 0.75 20.81
CA ILE A 136 32.07 -0.69 21.06
C ILE A 136 32.45 -0.94 22.53
N VAL A 137 31.46 -1.29 23.34
CA VAL A 137 31.64 -1.65 24.76
C VAL A 137 32.02 -3.12 24.91
N GLN A 138 31.42 -3.97 24.07
CA GLN A 138 31.73 -5.40 23.99
C GLN A 138 31.91 -5.77 22.52
N PRO A 139 33.10 -6.21 22.11
CA PRO A 139 33.31 -6.76 20.78
C PRO A 139 32.38 -7.96 20.52
N MET A 140 31.96 -8.10 19.27
CA MET A 140 31.13 -9.22 18.86
C MET A 140 31.90 -10.53 18.95
N ASP A 141 31.28 -11.55 19.54
CA ASP A 141 31.79 -12.94 19.52
C ASP A 141 31.40 -13.60 18.19
N GLU A 142 32.31 -13.53 17.20
CA GLU A 142 32.07 -14.09 15.88
C GLU A 142 31.88 -15.62 15.88
N SER A 143 32.56 -16.32 16.75
CA SER A 143 32.43 -17.79 16.85
C SER A 143 31.03 -18.16 17.29
N ARG A 144 30.54 -17.49 18.35
CA ARG A 144 29.19 -17.71 18.85
C ARG A 144 28.13 -17.24 17.84
N ALA A 145 28.39 -16.13 17.14
CA ALA A 145 27.50 -15.64 16.09
C ALA A 145 27.30 -16.69 14.96
N ARG A 146 28.40 -17.33 14.50
CA ARG A 146 28.31 -18.40 13.48
C ARG A 146 27.47 -19.59 13.97
N GLU A 147 27.67 -20.04 15.20
CA GLU A 147 26.89 -21.14 15.79
C GLU A 147 25.40 -20.81 15.83
N LEU A 148 25.02 -19.56 16.20
CA LEU A 148 23.65 -19.11 16.28
C LEU A 148 22.99 -18.95 14.89
N ILE A 149 23.76 -18.50 13.90
CA ILE A 149 23.33 -18.47 12.50
C ILE A 149 23.05 -19.90 12.00
N ASP A 150 23.97 -20.85 12.24
CA ASP A 150 23.81 -22.26 11.87
C ASP A 150 22.58 -22.89 12.54
N GLU A 151 22.27 -22.50 13.79
CA GLU A 151 21.05 -22.94 14.48
C GLU A 151 19.77 -22.44 13.78
N LEU A 152 19.76 -21.22 13.31
CA LEU A 152 18.61 -20.66 12.57
C LEU A 152 18.43 -21.33 11.20
N VAL A 153 19.53 -21.51 10.47
CA VAL A 153 19.50 -22.19 9.16
C VAL A 153 19.00 -23.63 9.28
N ARG A 154 19.43 -24.39 10.32
CA ARG A 154 18.88 -25.71 10.60
C ARG A 154 17.40 -25.76 10.95
N ARG A 155 16.80 -24.61 11.21
CA ARG A 155 15.34 -24.44 11.43
C ARG A 155 14.60 -23.97 10.19
N ASP A 156 15.21 -24.09 9.02
CA ASP A 156 14.62 -23.77 7.71
C ASP A 156 14.10 -22.34 7.61
N VAL A 157 14.88 -21.36 8.10
CA VAL A 157 14.56 -19.95 7.88
C VAL A 157 14.77 -19.57 6.41
N GLU A 158 13.86 -18.80 5.85
CA GLU A 158 13.90 -18.32 4.44
C GLU A 158 14.64 -16.97 4.31
N SER A 159 14.90 -16.29 5.42
CA SER A 159 15.66 -15.03 5.47
C SER A 159 16.19 -14.79 6.88
N ILE A 160 17.24 -13.96 7.00
CA ILE A 160 17.77 -13.51 8.30
C ILE A 160 17.64 -11.99 8.40
N THR A 161 17.12 -11.54 9.54
CA THR A 161 17.11 -10.14 9.97
C THR A 161 18.15 -9.93 11.06
N ILE A 162 18.93 -8.87 10.96
CA ILE A 162 19.90 -8.44 11.96
C ILE A 162 19.47 -7.05 12.46
N SER A 163 19.19 -6.95 13.76
CA SER A 163 18.80 -5.69 14.39
C SER A 163 19.44 -5.54 15.76
N LEU A 164 20.61 -4.90 15.78
CA LEU A 164 21.39 -4.72 16.98
C LEU A 164 21.14 -3.34 17.62
N LEU A 165 21.42 -3.22 18.92
CA LEU A 165 21.29 -1.95 19.62
C LEU A 165 22.26 -0.91 19.04
N HIS A 166 21.75 0.31 18.88
CA HIS A 166 22.53 1.48 18.41
C HIS A 166 23.20 1.32 17.04
N SER A 167 22.78 0.34 16.22
CA SER A 167 23.30 0.16 14.85
C SER A 167 23.03 1.37 13.93
N TYR A 168 22.04 2.19 14.23
CA TYR A 168 21.79 3.46 13.54
C TYR A 168 22.90 4.52 13.77
N VAL A 169 23.73 4.37 14.82
CA VAL A 169 24.92 5.21 15.09
C VAL A 169 26.17 4.54 14.56
N ASN A 170 26.33 3.24 14.82
CA ASN A 170 27.47 2.46 14.38
C ASN A 170 27.02 1.08 13.87
N PRO A 171 26.93 0.87 12.55
CA PRO A 171 26.46 -0.37 11.96
C PRO A 171 27.49 -1.49 11.91
N GLN A 172 28.72 -1.31 12.41
CA GLN A 172 29.85 -2.20 12.20
C GLN A 172 29.53 -3.68 12.53
N HIS A 173 28.87 -3.95 13.65
CA HIS A 173 28.53 -5.32 14.05
C HIS A 173 27.43 -5.93 13.15
N GLU A 174 26.42 -5.15 12.73
CA GLU A 174 25.41 -5.65 11.79
C GLU A 174 26.00 -5.98 10.42
N LEU A 175 26.88 -5.12 9.91
CA LEU A 175 27.55 -5.34 8.63
C LEU A 175 28.48 -6.57 8.69
N ALA A 176 29.22 -6.74 9.80
CA ALA A 176 30.03 -7.94 10.01
C ALA A 176 29.19 -9.22 10.06
N LEU A 177 28.05 -9.21 10.75
CA LEU A 177 27.11 -10.35 10.77
C LEU A 177 26.53 -10.63 9.38
N ARG A 178 26.14 -9.60 8.65
CA ARG A 178 25.67 -9.74 7.25
C ARG A 178 26.71 -10.44 6.40
N ASP A 179 27.97 -10.02 6.48
CA ASP A 179 29.06 -10.57 5.70
C ASP A 179 29.36 -12.02 6.09
N ILE A 180 29.20 -12.39 7.38
CA ILE A 180 29.28 -13.77 7.87
C ILE A 180 28.17 -14.62 7.24
N VAL A 181 26.92 -14.16 7.27
CA VAL A 181 25.77 -14.88 6.66
C VAL A 181 25.97 -15.03 5.16
N ALA A 182 26.28 -13.94 4.45
CA ALA A 182 26.45 -13.95 3.00
C ALA A 182 27.61 -14.87 2.54
N SER A 183 28.68 -14.97 3.33
CA SER A 183 29.80 -15.86 3.03
C SER A 183 29.48 -17.33 3.26
N ALA A 184 28.71 -17.65 4.33
CA ALA A 184 28.40 -19.04 4.69
C ALA A 184 27.17 -19.56 3.92
N TYR A 185 26.20 -18.70 3.61
CA TYR A 185 24.91 -19.02 3.00
C TYR A 185 24.55 -17.99 1.91
N PRO A 186 25.22 -18.02 0.73
CA PRO A 186 25.06 -16.99 -0.32
C PRO A 186 23.63 -16.84 -0.86
N ASP A 187 22.84 -17.92 -0.81
CA ASP A 187 21.45 -17.93 -1.31
C ASP A 187 20.43 -17.50 -0.27
N LEU A 188 20.86 -17.26 1.00
CA LEU A 188 19.95 -16.85 2.08
C LEU A 188 19.90 -15.32 2.18
N PRO A 189 18.75 -14.70 1.91
CA PRO A 189 18.61 -13.25 2.04
C PRO A 189 18.87 -12.79 3.48
N VAL A 190 19.66 -11.74 3.61
CA VAL A 190 20.00 -11.13 4.90
C VAL A 190 19.74 -9.61 4.86
N PHE A 191 19.09 -9.12 5.91
CA PHE A 191 18.69 -7.71 6.03
C PHE A 191 19.20 -7.14 7.35
N THR A 192 19.88 -6.00 7.27
CA THR A 192 20.32 -5.26 8.46
C THR A 192 19.35 -4.11 8.76
N SER A 193 19.14 -3.83 10.03
CA SER A 193 18.28 -2.73 10.44
C SER A 193 18.88 -1.37 10.07
N SER A 194 20.20 -1.27 10.06
CA SER A 194 20.93 -0.06 9.68
C SER A 194 20.81 0.30 8.19
N GLU A 195 20.57 -0.68 7.31
CA GLU A 195 20.34 -0.44 5.87
C GLU A 195 18.85 -0.30 5.56
N THR A 196 17.98 -1.04 6.27
CA THR A 196 16.54 -1.04 6.00
C THR A 196 15.84 0.20 6.59
N HIS A 197 16.17 0.55 7.84
CA HIS A 197 15.53 1.66 8.56
C HIS A 197 16.47 2.20 9.64
N SER A 198 17.35 3.14 9.26
CA SER A 198 18.43 3.64 10.13
C SER A 198 17.96 4.72 11.10
N GLU A 199 16.93 4.41 11.92
CA GLU A 199 16.38 5.35 12.89
C GLU A 199 16.53 4.86 14.33
N ILE A 200 16.39 5.79 15.27
CA ILE A 200 16.36 5.51 16.70
C ILE A 200 15.16 4.62 17.03
N ARG A 201 15.26 3.88 18.14
CA ARG A 201 14.26 2.96 18.70
C ARG A 201 14.34 1.57 18.12
N GLU A 202 14.71 0.66 18.98
CA GLU A 202 14.97 -0.73 18.64
C GLU A 202 13.73 -1.51 18.19
N TYR A 203 12.56 -1.24 18.79
CA TYR A 203 11.34 -1.95 18.42
C TYR A 203 10.90 -1.63 16.99
N GLU A 204 10.76 -0.35 16.67
CA GLU A 204 10.29 0.10 15.36
C GLU A 204 11.26 -0.31 14.26
N ARG A 205 12.57 -0.12 14.48
CA ARG A 205 13.62 -0.50 13.54
C ARG A 205 13.61 -2.02 13.30
N THR A 206 13.51 -2.82 14.37
CA THR A 206 13.42 -4.28 14.26
C THR A 206 12.16 -4.70 13.53
N LEU A 207 11.01 -4.10 13.85
CA LEU A 207 9.74 -4.46 13.22
C LEU A 207 9.74 -4.19 11.72
N VAL A 208 10.20 -3.01 11.28
CA VAL A 208 10.30 -2.67 9.85
C VAL A 208 11.20 -3.67 9.13
N THR A 209 12.37 -4.00 9.71
CA THR A 209 13.33 -4.92 9.09
C THR A 209 12.81 -6.36 9.04
N VAL A 210 12.14 -6.82 10.10
CA VAL A 210 11.51 -8.14 10.12
C VAL A 210 10.37 -8.24 9.11
N VAL A 211 9.52 -7.21 9.02
CA VAL A 211 8.44 -7.18 8.00
C VAL A 211 9.03 -7.17 6.60
N ASN A 212 10.13 -6.44 6.37
CA ASN A 212 10.85 -6.46 5.10
C ASN A 212 11.30 -7.89 4.74
N ALA A 213 11.99 -8.55 5.65
CA ALA A 213 12.47 -9.93 5.48
C ALA A 213 11.33 -10.94 5.31
N TYR A 214 10.20 -10.71 5.98
CA TYR A 214 9.00 -11.55 5.90
C TYR A 214 8.33 -11.50 4.52
N ILE A 215 8.30 -10.32 3.91
CA ILE A 215 7.68 -10.10 2.59
C ILE A 215 8.59 -10.57 1.47
N GLN A 216 9.90 -10.40 1.62
CA GLN A 216 10.88 -10.47 0.54
C GLN A 216 10.85 -11.78 -0.27
N PRO A 217 10.79 -13.00 0.31
CA PRO A 217 10.81 -14.21 -0.50
C PRO A 217 9.63 -14.31 -1.48
N ARG A 218 8.46 -13.82 -1.09
CA ARG A 218 7.25 -13.84 -1.92
C ARG A 218 7.30 -12.80 -3.04
N ILE A 219 7.86 -11.63 -2.75
CA ILE A 219 8.06 -10.57 -3.76
C ILE A 219 9.14 -10.97 -4.76
N MET A 220 10.23 -11.57 -4.29
CA MET A 220 11.30 -12.06 -5.16
C MET A 220 10.77 -13.11 -6.15
N GLU A 221 10.05 -14.11 -5.67
CA GLU A 221 9.41 -15.13 -6.52
C GLU A 221 8.47 -14.49 -7.55
N TYR A 222 7.62 -13.59 -7.08
CA TYR A 222 6.66 -12.91 -7.94
C TYR A 222 7.33 -12.07 -9.04
N LEU A 223 8.28 -11.20 -8.68
CA LEU A 223 8.94 -10.32 -9.63
C LEU A 223 9.82 -11.11 -10.62
N LYS A 224 10.52 -12.15 -10.16
CA LYS A 224 11.29 -13.04 -11.04
C LYS A 224 10.40 -13.71 -12.08
N ASN A 225 9.25 -14.26 -11.64
CA ASN A 225 8.32 -14.91 -12.56
C ASN A 225 7.69 -13.89 -13.53
N LEU A 226 7.33 -12.70 -13.07
CA LEU A 226 6.79 -11.65 -13.93
C LEU A 226 7.81 -11.20 -14.99
N GLN A 227 9.06 -11.00 -14.59
CA GLN A 227 10.12 -10.64 -15.53
C GLN A 227 10.35 -11.72 -16.60
N GLN A 228 10.39 -13.01 -16.21
CA GLN A 228 10.53 -14.11 -17.15
C GLN A 228 9.39 -14.16 -18.18
N GLU A 229 8.15 -13.93 -17.74
CA GLU A 229 7.00 -13.88 -18.65
C GLU A 229 7.07 -12.67 -19.61
N LEU A 230 7.47 -11.49 -19.12
CA LEU A 230 7.69 -10.31 -19.97
C LEU A 230 8.81 -10.55 -20.99
N GLU A 231 9.93 -11.14 -20.58
CA GLU A 231 11.02 -11.52 -21.48
C GLU A 231 10.57 -12.51 -22.56
N SER A 232 9.70 -13.47 -22.23
CA SER A 232 9.12 -14.40 -23.20
C SER A 232 8.31 -13.69 -24.29
N LEU A 233 7.74 -12.53 -23.98
CA LEU A 233 7.04 -11.65 -24.92
C LEU A 233 7.98 -10.66 -25.63
N GLN A 234 9.29 -10.79 -25.45
CA GLN A 234 10.32 -9.84 -25.92
C GLN A 234 10.12 -8.42 -25.38
N CYS A 235 9.45 -8.30 -24.23
CA CYS A 235 9.19 -7.06 -23.52
C CYS A 235 10.30 -6.86 -22.48
N ALA A 236 11.23 -5.95 -22.75
CA ALA A 236 12.35 -5.63 -21.85
C ALA A 236 12.35 -4.13 -21.48
N PRO A 237 11.29 -3.62 -20.85
CA PRO A 237 11.15 -2.21 -20.53
C PRO A 237 11.97 -1.83 -19.29
N ALA A 238 12.16 -0.53 -19.09
CA ALA A 238 12.54 -0.03 -17.77
C ALA A 238 11.41 -0.36 -16.76
N PHE A 239 11.72 -1.21 -15.77
CA PHE A 239 10.72 -1.69 -14.82
C PHE A 239 10.89 -1.03 -13.46
N HIS A 240 9.83 -0.40 -12.97
CA HIS A 240 9.81 0.30 -11.69
C HIS A 240 8.66 -0.19 -10.82
N MET A 241 8.92 -0.29 -9.52
CA MET A 241 7.90 -0.53 -8.51
C MET A 241 7.43 0.78 -7.89
N PHE A 242 6.14 0.86 -7.63
CA PHE A 242 5.54 2.02 -6.97
C PHE A 242 5.64 1.89 -5.44
N ARG A 243 6.05 2.97 -4.78
CA ARG A 243 6.27 3.05 -3.34
C ARG A 243 5.03 3.57 -2.60
N SER A 244 4.95 3.24 -1.31
CA SER A 244 3.91 3.75 -0.39
C SER A 244 3.90 5.29 -0.25
N ASP A 245 5.04 5.95 -0.49
CA ASP A 245 5.19 7.42 -0.42
C ASP A 245 4.93 8.15 -1.75
N GLY A 246 4.45 7.43 -2.77
CA GLY A 246 4.16 7.99 -4.09
C GLY A 246 5.37 8.10 -5.02
N GLY A 247 6.54 7.58 -4.63
CA GLY A 247 7.75 7.53 -5.45
C GLY A 247 7.86 6.25 -6.27
N LEU A 248 8.83 6.23 -7.18
CA LEU A 248 9.24 5.05 -7.94
C LEU A 248 10.58 4.52 -7.44
N MET A 249 10.76 3.21 -7.49
CA MET A 249 12.03 2.54 -7.22
C MET A 249 12.33 1.47 -8.28
N GLY A 250 13.59 1.27 -8.59
CA GLY A 250 14.03 0.18 -9.48
C GLY A 250 13.80 -1.20 -8.86
N THR A 251 13.81 -2.23 -9.69
CA THR A 251 13.54 -3.63 -9.28
C THR A 251 14.49 -4.12 -8.19
N ASP A 252 15.80 -3.87 -8.33
CA ASP A 252 16.80 -4.33 -7.36
C ASP A 252 16.56 -3.72 -5.97
N HIS A 253 16.18 -2.44 -5.93
CA HIS A 253 15.84 -1.78 -4.68
C HIS A 253 14.53 -2.32 -4.08
N ALA A 254 13.54 -2.62 -4.92
CA ALA A 254 12.28 -3.24 -4.48
C ALA A 254 12.47 -4.66 -3.95
N LEU A 255 13.42 -5.43 -4.51
CA LEU A 255 13.81 -6.75 -4.00
C LEU A 255 14.53 -6.67 -2.66
N SER A 256 15.33 -5.63 -2.45
CA SER A 256 16.03 -5.40 -1.17
C SER A 256 15.11 -4.82 -0.09
N PHE A 257 14.18 -3.96 -0.48
CA PHE A 257 13.32 -3.21 0.45
C PHE A 257 11.83 -3.27 0.08
N PRO A 258 11.24 -4.47 -0.06
CA PRO A 258 9.83 -4.62 -0.47
C PRO A 258 8.82 -4.01 0.52
N VAL A 259 9.22 -3.73 1.76
CA VAL A 259 8.38 -3.06 2.75
C VAL A 259 7.90 -1.69 2.27
N TYR A 260 8.69 -0.99 1.47
CA TYR A 260 8.33 0.31 0.89
C TYR A 260 7.31 0.22 -0.27
N CYS A 261 7.02 -0.98 -0.78
CA CYS A 261 5.97 -1.21 -1.79
C CYS A 261 4.59 -1.53 -1.18
N THR A 262 4.49 -1.56 0.16
CA THR A 262 3.20 -1.76 0.83
C THR A 262 2.27 -0.59 0.54
N ARG A 263 0.93 -0.84 0.43
CA ARG A 263 -0.09 0.19 0.14
C ARG A 263 0.13 1.00 -1.15
N SER A 264 0.83 0.47 -2.14
CA SER A 264 1.11 1.15 -3.42
C SER A 264 -0.15 1.51 -4.21
N GLY A 265 -1.18 0.66 -4.23
CA GLY A 265 -2.45 0.93 -4.94
C GLY A 265 -3.14 2.22 -4.47
N PRO A 266 -3.50 2.35 -3.18
CA PRO A 266 -4.06 3.59 -2.65
C PRO A 266 -3.17 4.83 -2.91
N ALA A 267 -1.86 4.71 -2.74
CA ALA A 267 -0.92 5.80 -2.99
C ALA A 267 -0.94 6.25 -4.46
N GLY A 268 -1.03 5.31 -5.41
CA GLY A 268 -1.19 5.62 -6.83
C GLY A 268 -2.46 6.40 -7.12
N GLY A 269 -3.59 6.00 -6.52
CA GLY A 269 -4.86 6.73 -6.63
C GLY A 269 -4.73 8.20 -6.21
N VAL A 270 -4.00 8.46 -5.11
CA VAL A 270 -3.76 9.83 -4.63
C VAL A 270 -2.86 10.63 -5.58
N CYS A 271 -1.80 10.01 -6.12
CA CYS A 271 -0.94 10.66 -7.11
C CYS A 271 -1.72 11.03 -8.39
N GLY A 272 -2.59 10.13 -8.87
CA GLY A 272 -3.50 10.40 -9.98
C GLY A 272 -4.49 11.53 -9.65
N ALA A 273 -5.09 11.48 -8.47
CA ALA A 273 -6.02 12.52 -8.01
C ALA A 273 -5.34 13.90 -7.91
N ARG A 274 -4.10 13.96 -7.39
CA ARG A 274 -3.30 15.19 -7.37
C ARG A 274 -3.05 15.71 -8.79
N PHE A 275 -2.62 14.84 -9.70
CA PHE A 275 -2.33 15.23 -11.07
C PHE A 275 -3.57 15.85 -11.73
N GLU A 276 -4.68 15.14 -11.71
CA GLU A 276 -5.94 15.60 -12.32
C GLU A 276 -6.47 16.87 -11.67
N SER A 277 -6.39 16.98 -10.34
CA SER A 277 -6.90 18.15 -9.63
C SER A 277 -6.09 19.42 -9.91
N VAL A 278 -4.76 19.32 -9.94
CA VAL A 278 -3.87 20.44 -10.27
C VAL A 278 -4.11 20.92 -11.72
N HIS A 279 -4.28 19.98 -12.65
CA HIS A 279 -4.61 20.32 -14.05
C HIS A 279 -6.00 20.95 -14.20
N ALA A 280 -6.95 20.56 -13.33
CA ALA A 280 -8.26 21.20 -13.24
C ALA A 280 -8.25 22.57 -12.51
N GLY A 281 -7.08 23.02 -12.04
CA GLY A 281 -6.92 24.31 -11.35
C GLY A 281 -7.21 24.27 -9.84
N HIS A 282 -7.26 23.09 -9.23
CA HIS A 282 -7.58 22.92 -7.80
C HIS A 282 -6.39 22.32 -7.05
N SER A 283 -5.76 23.10 -6.17
CA SER A 283 -4.60 22.68 -5.38
C SER A 283 -4.97 22.02 -4.03
N ASN A 284 -6.21 22.24 -3.55
CA ASN A 284 -6.72 21.63 -2.32
C ASN A 284 -7.87 20.70 -2.67
N VAL A 285 -7.65 19.39 -2.50
CA VAL A 285 -8.61 18.37 -2.88
C VAL A 285 -8.70 17.29 -1.80
N ILE A 286 -9.93 16.93 -1.43
CA ILE A 286 -10.18 15.70 -0.70
C ILE A 286 -10.61 14.62 -1.69
N GLY A 287 -9.82 13.56 -1.78
CA GLY A 287 -10.08 12.42 -2.64
C GLY A 287 -10.77 11.30 -1.89
N PHE A 288 -11.74 10.66 -2.51
CA PHE A 288 -12.23 9.39 -2.04
C PHE A 288 -12.30 8.38 -3.17
N ASP A 289 -11.62 7.26 -2.93
CA ASP A 289 -11.59 6.08 -3.80
C ASP A 289 -12.56 5.06 -3.25
N MET A 290 -13.72 4.91 -3.87
CA MET A 290 -14.69 3.91 -3.43
C MET A 290 -14.68 2.71 -4.38
N GLY A 291 -14.19 1.59 -3.86
CA GLY A 291 -14.23 0.30 -4.51
C GLY A 291 -15.43 -0.55 -4.09
N GLY A 292 -15.31 -1.87 -4.29
CA GLY A 292 -16.35 -2.82 -3.87
C GLY A 292 -16.37 -3.09 -2.36
N THR A 293 -15.22 -3.01 -1.67
CA THR A 293 -15.07 -3.41 -0.26
C THR A 293 -14.82 -2.27 0.70
N SER A 294 -14.13 -1.23 0.25
CA SER A 294 -13.66 -0.12 1.08
C SER A 294 -13.76 1.20 0.35
N THR A 295 -13.67 2.27 1.13
CA THR A 295 -13.42 3.63 0.65
C THR A 295 -12.14 4.13 1.27
N ASP A 296 -11.22 4.60 0.44
CA ASP A 296 -9.96 5.21 0.80
C ASP A 296 -10.06 6.73 0.64
N ILE A 297 -9.76 7.45 1.73
CA ILE A 297 -9.86 8.91 1.80
C ILE A 297 -8.46 9.49 1.94
N SER A 298 -8.18 10.51 1.15
CA SER A 298 -6.87 11.18 1.11
C SER A 298 -7.02 12.68 0.93
N LEU A 299 -5.98 13.43 1.31
CA LEU A 299 -5.93 14.87 1.10
C LEU A 299 -4.75 15.24 0.20
N VAL A 300 -5.01 16.17 -0.69
CA VAL A 300 -4.02 16.93 -1.44
C VAL A 300 -4.11 18.38 -0.97
N GLN A 301 -3.03 18.93 -0.47
CA GLN A 301 -2.96 20.31 0.02
C GLN A 301 -1.86 21.06 -0.72
N GLU A 302 -2.16 22.24 -1.21
CA GLU A 302 -1.22 23.07 -1.99
C GLU A 302 -0.58 22.33 -3.17
N GLY A 303 -1.35 21.44 -3.80
CA GLY A 303 -0.90 20.62 -4.93
C GLY A 303 0.05 19.47 -4.58
N ARG A 304 0.13 19.08 -3.29
CA ARG A 304 0.97 18.00 -2.81
C ARG A 304 0.16 16.99 -2.01
N GLU A 305 0.51 15.73 -2.15
CA GLU A 305 -0.05 14.65 -1.33
C GLU A 305 0.35 14.82 0.14
N THR A 306 -0.59 14.61 1.05
CA THR A 306 -0.24 14.54 2.48
C THR A 306 0.47 13.22 2.77
N THR A 307 1.61 13.30 3.45
CA THR A 307 2.41 12.15 3.84
C THR A 307 2.52 12.02 5.34
N SER A 308 2.73 10.80 5.81
CA SER A 308 3.04 10.46 7.19
C SER A 308 4.39 9.73 7.24
N PRO A 309 5.21 9.96 8.28
CA PRO A 309 6.45 9.20 8.48
C PRO A 309 6.19 7.75 8.89
N SER A 310 4.96 7.40 9.24
CA SER A 310 4.59 6.06 9.67
C SER A 310 3.23 5.65 9.11
N THR A 311 3.03 4.35 8.99
CA THR A 311 1.75 3.78 8.54
C THR A 311 1.43 2.52 9.33
N PHE A 312 0.17 2.07 9.25
CA PHE A 312 -0.23 0.78 9.79
C PHE A 312 -0.38 -0.26 8.67
N LEU A 313 0.21 -1.42 8.89
CA LEU A 313 -0.02 -2.60 8.05
C LEU A 313 -0.77 -3.65 8.89
N GLY A 314 -2.08 -3.70 8.77
CA GLY A 314 -2.93 -4.41 9.71
C GLY A 314 -2.77 -3.85 11.12
N LYS A 315 -2.24 -4.66 12.04
CA LYS A 315 -1.99 -4.26 13.44
C LYS A 315 -0.55 -3.80 13.70
N PHE A 316 0.32 -3.82 12.68
CA PHE A 316 1.73 -3.45 12.83
C PHE A 316 1.95 -1.98 12.51
N PRO A 317 2.44 -1.18 13.48
CA PRO A 317 2.89 0.18 13.21
C PRO A 317 4.26 0.13 12.51
N LEU A 318 4.32 0.55 11.27
CA LEU A 318 5.56 0.61 10.50
C LEU A 318 6.01 2.07 10.38
N GLU A 319 7.20 2.36 10.82
CA GLU A 319 7.85 3.67 10.64
C GLU A 319 8.48 3.74 9.24
N ILE A 320 7.63 3.77 8.23
CA ILE A 320 8.02 4.00 6.83
C ILE A 320 7.19 5.13 6.25
N PRO A 321 7.78 5.99 5.41
CA PRO A 321 7.04 7.07 4.77
C PRO A 321 5.95 6.52 3.86
N ALA A 322 4.76 7.07 3.99
CA ALA A 322 3.61 6.69 3.19
C ALA A 322 2.71 7.89 2.90
N ILE A 323 2.04 7.88 1.76
CA ILE A 323 0.90 8.77 1.53
C ILE A 323 -0.17 8.43 2.56
N GLU A 324 -0.72 9.47 3.18
CA GLU A 324 -1.74 9.31 4.20
C GLU A 324 -3.08 8.98 3.56
N VAL A 325 -3.59 7.80 3.88
CA VAL A 325 -4.86 7.29 3.38
C VAL A 325 -5.65 6.70 4.54
N HIS A 326 -6.85 7.20 4.75
CA HIS A 326 -7.80 6.71 5.74
C HIS A 326 -8.79 5.76 5.08
N SER A 327 -8.66 4.47 5.39
CA SER A 327 -9.54 3.44 4.83
C SER A 327 -10.70 3.15 5.78
N ILE A 328 -11.90 3.09 5.24
CA ILE A 328 -13.11 2.65 5.96
C ILE A 328 -13.77 1.47 5.25
N GLY A 329 -14.39 0.58 6.01
CA GLY A 329 -15.14 -0.56 5.50
C GLY A 329 -16.51 -0.17 4.93
N ALA A 330 -16.52 0.79 4.00
CA ALA A 330 -17.70 1.23 3.27
C ALA A 330 -17.39 1.17 1.77
N GLY A 331 -18.05 0.28 1.04
CA GLY A 331 -17.85 0.10 -0.39
C GLY A 331 -19.14 -0.34 -1.08
N GLY A 332 -19.09 -0.56 -2.39
CA GLY A 332 -20.26 -0.99 -3.16
C GLY A 332 -20.88 -2.31 -2.66
N GLY A 333 -20.06 -3.22 -2.13
CA GLY A 333 -20.50 -4.50 -1.56
C GLY A 333 -20.84 -4.45 -0.05
N SER A 334 -20.85 -3.28 0.57
CA SER A 334 -21.27 -3.15 1.98
C SER A 334 -22.69 -3.62 2.16
N ILE A 335 -22.89 -4.53 3.15
CA ILE A 335 -24.18 -5.13 3.44
C ILE A 335 -25.07 -4.13 4.17
N ALA A 336 -26.30 -4.02 3.72
CA ALA A 336 -27.36 -3.29 4.39
C ALA A 336 -28.25 -4.25 5.17
N GLU A 337 -28.37 -4.02 6.47
CA GLU A 337 -29.15 -4.89 7.37
C GLU A 337 -29.90 -4.07 8.43
N VAL A 338 -30.96 -4.65 8.98
CA VAL A 338 -31.68 -4.07 10.11
C VAL A 338 -31.12 -4.65 11.39
N SER A 339 -30.62 -3.77 12.27
CA SER A 339 -30.08 -4.16 13.57
C SER A 339 -31.14 -4.71 14.49
N ALA A 340 -30.73 -5.34 15.59
CA ALA A 340 -31.64 -5.82 16.63
C ALA A 340 -32.53 -4.72 17.27
N THR A 341 -32.12 -3.45 17.11
CA THR A 341 -32.87 -2.28 17.58
C THR A 341 -33.82 -1.69 16.53
N GLY A 342 -33.90 -2.31 15.33
CA GLY A 342 -34.75 -1.83 14.24
C GLY A 342 -34.14 -0.73 13.36
N SER A 343 -32.87 -0.38 13.57
CA SER A 343 -32.18 0.66 12.78
C SER A 343 -31.49 0.07 11.56
N LEU A 344 -31.58 0.75 10.42
CA LEU A 344 -30.79 0.41 9.23
C LEU A 344 -29.31 0.65 9.49
N GLN A 345 -28.49 -0.33 9.16
CA GLN A 345 -27.02 -0.27 9.18
C GLN A 345 -26.48 -0.64 7.81
N VAL A 346 -25.40 0.02 7.37
CA VAL A 346 -24.70 -0.27 6.11
C VAL A 346 -23.22 -0.44 6.41
N GLY A 347 -22.72 -1.67 6.23
CA GLY A 347 -21.37 -2.03 6.64
C GLY A 347 -21.17 -2.10 8.16
N PRO A 348 -19.92 -2.28 8.65
CA PRO A 348 -18.67 -2.44 7.88
C PRO A 348 -18.53 -3.81 7.18
N GLN A 349 -19.45 -4.74 7.41
CA GLN A 349 -19.45 -6.05 6.76
C GLN A 349 -19.76 -5.89 5.26
N GLY A 350 -19.07 -6.66 4.44
CA GLY A 350 -19.26 -6.65 3.00
C GLY A 350 -19.30 -8.04 2.39
N THR A 351 -19.92 -8.15 1.22
CA THR A 351 -20.04 -9.41 0.48
C THR A 351 -18.75 -9.85 -0.21
N ASN A 352 -17.70 -9.02 -0.19
CA ASN A 352 -16.46 -9.22 -0.95
C ASN A 352 -16.71 -9.42 -2.45
N ALA A 353 -15.77 -10.06 -3.17
CA ALA A 353 -15.92 -10.37 -4.60
C ALA A 353 -16.75 -11.64 -4.83
N ILE A 354 -16.77 -12.54 -3.85
CA ILE A 354 -17.51 -13.80 -3.84
C ILE A 354 -18.07 -13.98 -2.42
N PRO A 355 -19.41 -14.16 -2.28
CA PRO A 355 -20.42 -14.27 -3.34
C PRO A 355 -20.69 -12.94 -4.07
N GLY A 356 -20.32 -11.79 -3.52
CA GLY A 356 -20.55 -10.46 -4.07
C GLY A 356 -21.99 -9.95 -3.85
N PRO A 357 -22.29 -8.71 -4.33
CA PRO A 357 -23.63 -8.17 -4.41
C PRO A 357 -24.62 -9.14 -5.07
N ALA A 358 -25.89 -9.07 -4.68
CA ALA A 358 -26.95 -9.95 -5.24
C ALA A 358 -27.03 -9.83 -6.76
N CYS A 359 -26.91 -8.60 -7.29
CA CYS A 359 -26.94 -8.33 -8.71
C CYS A 359 -25.78 -8.94 -9.52
N TYR A 360 -24.71 -9.43 -8.89
CA TYR A 360 -23.61 -10.08 -9.61
C TYR A 360 -23.92 -11.51 -10.02
N GLY A 361 -25.02 -12.10 -9.53
CA GLY A 361 -25.47 -13.45 -9.91
C GLY A 361 -24.51 -14.58 -9.47
N LYS A 362 -23.63 -14.34 -8.48
CA LYS A 362 -22.63 -15.29 -7.99
C LYS A 362 -23.02 -15.93 -6.65
N GLY A 363 -24.32 -15.89 -6.31
CA GLY A 363 -24.87 -16.49 -5.08
C GLY A 363 -25.00 -15.54 -3.90
N GLY A 364 -24.71 -14.24 -4.06
CA GLY A 364 -25.04 -13.21 -3.08
C GLY A 364 -26.55 -13.02 -2.95
N THR A 365 -27.05 -12.85 -1.72
CA THR A 365 -28.48 -12.64 -1.43
C THR A 365 -28.73 -11.48 -0.49
N ALA A 366 -27.69 -10.97 0.14
CA ALA A 366 -27.76 -9.81 1.02
C ALA A 366 -27.88 -8.51 0.21
N ALA A 367 -28.71 -7.58 0.68
CA ALA A 367 -28.82 -6.25 0.11
C ALA A 367 -27.50 -5.47 0.27
N THR A 368 -27.02 -4.82 -0.78
CA THR A 368 -25.78 -4.03 -0.76
C THR A 368 -25.97 -2.64 -1.35
N VAL A 369 -24.96 -1.77 -1.17
CA VAL A 369 -24.92 -0.45 -1.80
C VAL A 369 -24.98 -0.55 -3.32
N THR A 370 -24.35 -1.56 -3.92
CA THR A 370 -24.40 -1.79 -5.38
C THR A 370 -25.81 -2.15 -5.83
N ASP A 371 -26.51 -3.04 -5.09
CA ASP A 371 -27.89 -3.41 -5.39
C ASP A 371 -28.81 -2.20 -5.28
N ALA A 372 -28.65 -1.37 -4.25
CA ALA A 372 -29.41 -0.14 -4.07
C ALA A 372 -29.20 0.85 -5.23
N ASN A 373 -27.95 1.05 -5.67
CA ASN A 373 -27.65 1.93 -6.83
C ASN A 373 -28.25 1.39 -8.13
N LEU A 374 -28.29 0.07 -8.32
CA LEU A 374 -28.91 -0.56 -9.49
C LEU A 374 -30.43 -0.39 -9.46
N VAL A 375 -31.09 -0.63 -8.33
CA VAL A 375 -32.55 -0.45 -8.13
C VAL A 375 -32.96 1.00 -8.36
N LEU A 376 -32.14 1.96 -7.93
CA LEU A 376 -32.36 3.40 -8.17
C LEU A 376 -32.07 3.86 -9.59
N GLY A 377 -31.59 2.97 -10.48
CA GLY A 377 -31.23 3.28 -11.86
C GLY A 377 -29.99 4.18 -11.99
N ARG A 378 -29.16 4.28 -10.94
CA ARG A 378 -27.89 5.04 -10.96
C ARG A 378 -26.74 4.25 -11.58
N LEU A 379 -26.89 2.93 -11.60
CA LEU A 379 -25.93 2.01 -12.18
C LEU A 379 -26.59 1.32 -13.38
N PRO A 380 -25.96 1.26 -14.57
CA PRO A 380 -26.51 0.54 -15.69
C PRO A 380 -26.44 -0.98 -15.46
N SER A 381 -27.31 -1.73 -16.13
CA SER A 381 -27.33 -3.20 -16.06
C SER A 381 -26.11 -3.89 -16.72
N GLU A 382 -25.29 -3.13 -17.45
CA GLU A 382 -24.07 -3.60 -18.11
C GLU A 382 -22.88 -2.76 -17.68
N LEU A 383 -21.83 -3.42 -17.16
CA LEU A 383 -20.59 -2.76 -16.74
C LEU A 383 -19.43 -3.21 -17.63
N ILE A 384 -18.37 -2.37 -17.68
CA ILE A 384 -17.12 -2.65 -18.40
C ILE A 384 -17.40 -3.06 -19.85
N SER A 385 -18.13 -2.19 -20.58
CA SER A 385 -18.48 -2.41 -22.00
C SER A 385 -19.16 -3.75 -22.27
N GLY A 386 -20.08 -4.15 -21.37
CA GLY A 386 -20.84 -5.41 -21.52
C GLY A 386 -20.15 -6.67 -20.98
N LYS A 387 -18.94 -6.57 -20.42
CA LYS A 387 -18.23 -7.73 -19.85
C LYS A 387 -18.87 -8.26 -18.56
N ILE A 388 -19.62 -7.40 -17.83
CA ILE A 388 -20.34 -7.76 -16.61
C ILE A 388 -21.79 -7.37 -16.77
N LEU A 389 -22.68 -8.37 -16.74
CA LEU A 389 -24.13 -8.18 -16.74
C LEU A 389 -24.64 -8.25 -15.29
N LEU A 390 -25.43 -7.26 -14.90
CA LEU A 390 -26.04 -7.18 -13.57
C LEU A 390 -27.47 -7.70 -13.60
N ASP A 391 -27.81 -8.55 -12.63
CA ASP A 391 -29.16 -9.09 -12.46
C ASP A 391 -30.00 -8.12 -11.62
N THR A 392 -30.78 -7.27 -12.28
CA THR A 392 -31.68 -6.29 -11.65
C THR A 392 -32.71 -6.98 -10.76
N LYS A 393 -33.21 -8.16 -11.17
CA LYS A 393 -34.21 -8.90 -10.41
C LYS A 393 -33.67 -9.37 -9.06
N SER A 394 -32.45 -9.91 -9.03
CA SER A 394 -31.79 -10.31 -7.78
C SER A 394 -31.54 -9.11 -6.87
N ALA A 395 -31.20 -7.92 -7.42
CA ALA A 395 -31.08 -6.69 -6.65
C ALA A 395 -32.44 -6.27 -6.05
N GLU A 396 -33.50 -6.27 -6.84
CA GLU A 396 -34.88 -5.94 -6.39
C GLU A 396 -35.36 -6.91 -5.29
N GLU A 397 -35.04 -8.18 -5.41
CA GLU A 397 -35.40 -9.19 -4.39
C GLU A 397 -34.64 -8.94 -3.08
N ALA A 398 -33.34 -8.64 -3.14
CA ALA A 398 -32.51 -8.35 -1.95
C ALA A 398 -32.97 -7.06 -1.25
N ILE A 399 -33.09 -5.95 -1.98
CA ILE A 399 -33.59 -4.67 -1.43
C ILE A 399 -35.06 -4.83 -0.95
N GLY A 400 -35.90 -5.57 -1.66
CA GLY A 400 -37.30 -5.84 -1.27
C GLY A 400 -37.42 -6.61 0.05
N GLN A 401 -36.46 -7.47 0.40
CA GLN A 401 -36.42 -8.09 1.72
C GLN A 401 -36.16 -7.05 2.82
N LEU A 402 -35.19 -6.15 2.58
CA LEU A 402 -34.86 -5.06 3.48
C LEU A 402 -36.04 -4.07 3.63
N ALA A 403 -36.70 -3.71 2.52
CA ALA A 403 -37.86 -2.84 2.48
C ALA A 403 -38.99 -3.33 3.37
N ARG A 404 -39.30 -4.63 3.33
CA ARG A 404 -40.33 -5.23 4.21
C ARG A 404 -39.98 -5.11 5.69
N LEU A 405 -38.70 -5.28 6.05
CA LEU A 405 -38.25 -5.17 7.45
C LEU A 405 -38.30 -3.73 7.97
N LEU A 406 -38.13 -2.75 7.07
CA LEU A 406 -38.14 -1.32 7.38
C LEU A 406 -39.54 -0.70 7.21
N GLU A 407 -40.52 -1.46 6.71
CA GLU A 407 -41.87 -0.96 6.37
C GLU A 407 -41.83 0.21 5.36
N LEU A 408 -40.91 0.16 4.38
CA LEU A 408 -40.73 1.14 3.33
C LEU A 408 -41.08 0.54 1.95
N ASP A 409 -41.29 1.40 0.95
CA ASP A 409 -41.33 0.89 -0.42
C ASP A 409 -39.91 0.56 -0.95
N LEU A 410 -39.84 -0.08 -2.12
CA LEU A 410 -38.59 -0.56 -2.69
C LEU A 410 -37.57 0.56 -2.94
N LEU A 411 -38.05 1.69 -3.50
CA LEU A 411 -37.17 2.82 -3.85
C LEU A 411 -36.75 3.61 -2.60
N GLU A 412 -37.68 3.77 -1.63
CA GLU A 412 -37.36 4.39 -0.34
C GLU A 412 -36.32 3.59 0.44
N ALA A 413 -36.44 2.26 0.46
CA ALA A 413 -35.45 1.40 1.11
C ALA A 413 -34.08 1.47 0.41
N ALA A 414 -34.05 1.45 -0.94
CA ALA A 414 -32.82 1.63 -1.70
C ALA A 414 -32.17 2.99 -1.43
N GLN A 415 -32.97 4.08 -1.40
CA GLN A 415 -32.47 5.41 -1.08
C GLN A 415 -31.92 5.48 0.34
N ALA A 416 -32.61 4.90 1.33
CA ALA A 416 -32.14 4.86 2.71
C ALA A 416 -30.77 4.16 2.86
N VAL A 417 -30.54 3.06 2.10
CA VAL A 417 -29.24 2.40 2.05
C VAL A 417 -28.14 3.36 1.57
N ILE A 418 -28.41 4.12 0.51
CA ILE A 418 -27.44 5.08 -0.04
C ILE A 418 -27.20 6.23 0.94
N ASP A 419 -28.25 6.73 1.59
CA ASP A 419 -28.11 7.84 2.54
C ASP A 419 -27.25 7.44 3.74
N VAL A 420 -27.47 6.26 4.32
CA VAL A 420 -26.65 5.75 5.42
C VAL A 420 -25.21 5.50 4.97
N ALA A 421 -24.98 4.97 3.75
CA ALA A 421 -23.64 4.81 3.21
C ALA A 421 -22.92 6.15 3.05
N ASN A 422 -23.61 7.17 2.51
CA ASN A 422 -23.06 8.51 2.35
C ASN A 422 -22.71 9.17 3.69
N GLU A 423 -23.57 9.04 4.71
CA GLU A 423 -23.28 9.57 6.05
C GLU A 423 -22.04 8.91 6.68
N ASN A 424 -21.88 7.59 6.52
CA ASN A 424 -20.69 6.89 6.98
C ASN A 424 -19.39 7.41 6.30
N ILE A 425 -19.44 7.58 4.97
CA ILE A 425 -18.31 8.12 4.19
C ILE A 425 -18.05 9.58 4.58
N PHE A 426 -19.09 10.39 4.70
CA PHE A 426 -18.98 11.79 5.09
C PHE A 426 -18.35 11.95 6.48
N GLY A 427 -18.74 11.10 7.45
CA GLY A 427 -18.10 11.06 8.76
C GLY A 427 -16.59 10.87 8.69
N ALA A 428 -16.12 10.00 7.80
CA ALA A 428 -14.71 9.74 7.59
C ALA A 428 -14.00 10.89 6.84
N LEU A 429 -14.62 11.50 5.83
CA LEU A 429 -14.10 12.71 5.15
C LEU A 429 -13.88 13.83 6.17
N ARG A 430 -14.88 14.08 7.03
CA ARG A 430 -14.79 15.10 8.07
C ARG A 430 -13.68 14.81 9.07
N LEU A 431 -13.50 13.55 9.47
CA LEU A 431 -12.43 13.14 10.38
C LEU A 431 -11.05 13.38 9.77
N ALA A 432 -10.86 12.98 8.49
CA ALA A 432 -9.59 13.16 7.78
C ALA A 432 -9.21 14.64 7.68
N ALA A 433 -10.15 15.52 7.32
CA ALA A 433 -9.90 16.97 7.29
C ALA A 433 -9.62 17.54 8.69
N ALA A 434 -10.40 17.16 9.71
CA ALA A 434 -10.25 17.65 11.08
C ALA A 434 -8.91 17.27 11.71
N GLN A 435 -8.39 16.07 11.42
CA GLN A 435 -7.05 15.64 11.89
C GLN A 435 -5.93 16.54 11.37
N ARG A 436 -6.14 17.22 10.25
CA ARG A 436 -5.22 18.20 9.66
C ARG A 436 -5.60 19.66 9.99
N GLY A 437 -6.57 19.86 10.88
CA GLY A 437 -7.05 21.19 11.25
C GLY A 437 -7.72 21.95 10.09
N SER A 438 -8.22 21.24 9.10
CA SER A 438 -8.79 21.80 7.87
C SER A 438 -10.31 21.69 7.85
N ASP A 439 -10.97 22.64 7.18
CA ASP A 439 -12.41 22.61 6.91
C ASP A 439 -12.66 22.02 5.52
N LEU A 440 -13.61 21.11 5.40
CA LEU A 440 -14.00 20.47 4.14
C LEU A 440 -14.40 21.47 3.05
N SER A 441 -15.02 22.58 3.42
CA SER A 441 -15.47 23.63 2.49
C SER A 441 -14.31 24.31 1.73
N ASN A 442 -13.07 24.13 2.19
CA ASN A 442 -11.87 24.66 1.53
C ASN A 442 -11.30 23.70 0.45
N PHE A 443 -11.94 22.57 0.24
CA PHE A 443 -11.48 21.53 -0.69
C PHE A 443 -12.47 21.33 -1.84
N ALA A 444 -11.96 21.05 -3.02
CA ALA A 444 -12.73 20.36 -4.05
C ALA A 444 -12.85 18.86 -3.67
N LEU A 445 -13.91 18.20 -4.10
CA LEU A 445 -14.10 16.77 -3.89
C LEU A 445 -13.71 16.00 -5.15
N MET A 446 -12.72 15.11 -5.05
CA MET A 446 -12.33 14.19 -6.13
C MET A 446 -12.96 12.83 -5.89
N ALA A 447 -13.88 12.42 -6.77
CA ALA A 447 -14.60 11.14 -6.69
C ALA A 447 -14.04 10.16 -7.70
N TYR A 448 -13.44 9.05 -7.23
CA TYR A 448 -12.86 8.03 -8.09
C TYR A 448 -13.05 6.62 -7.50
N GLY A 449 -12.47 5.59 -8.15
CA GLY A 449 -12.82 4.20 -7.91
C GLY A 449 -14.06 3.77 -8.68
N GLY A 450 -14.38 2.49 -8.61
CA GLY A 450 -15.51 1.92 -9.36
C GLY A 450 -16.89 2.38 -8.91
N ALA A 451 -17.03 2.84 -7.66
CA ALA A 451 -18.30 3.30 -7.09
C ALA A 451 -18.29 4.79 -6.69
N GLY A 452 -17.11 5.39 -6.49
CA GLY A 452 -16.99 6.76 -5.98
C GLY A 452 -17.81 7.81 -6.72
N PRO A 453 -17.78 7.87 -8.07
CA PRO A 453 -18.56 8.86 -8.81
C PRO A 453 -20.08 8.83 -8.54
N LEU A 454 -20.65 7.69 -8.15
CA LEU A 454 -22.08 7.57 -7.82
C LEU A 454 -22.46 8.33 -6.53
N HIS A 455 -21.49 8.57 -5.65
CA HIS A 455 -21.68 9.17 -4.33
C HIS A 455 -21.18 10.62 -4.26
N GLY A 456 -20.33 11.05 -5.22
CA GLY A 456 -19.60 12.32 -5.17
C GLY A 456 -20.50 13.55 -4.96
N ASN A 457 -21.59 13.64 -5.69
CA ASN A 457 -22.48 14.80 -5.60
C ASN A 457 -23.19 14.89 -4.22
N ALA A 458 -23.63 13.76 -3.67
CA ALA A 458 -24.26 13.73 -2.34
C ALA A 458 -23.26 14.08 -1.24
N LEU A 459 -22.03 13.55 -1.32
CA LEU A 459 -20.96 13.85 -0.37
C LEU A 459 -20.52 15.31 -0.43
N ALA A 460 -20.42 15.89 -1.63
CA ALA A 460 -20.13 17.32 -1.79
C ALA A 460 -21.21 18.21 -1.17
N ALA A 461 -22.47 17.82 -1.30
CA ALA A 461 -23.59 18.56 -0.68
C ALA A 461 -23.52 18.49 0.86
N LEU A 462 -23.22 17.33 1.45
CA LEU A 462 -23.04 17.14 2.89
C LEU A 462 -21.85 17.94 3.43
N GLY A 463 -20.73 17.92 2.71
CA GLY A 463 -19.46 18.56 3.14
C GLY A 463 -19.29 20.00 2.66
N GLN A 464 -20.19 20.50 1.80
CA GLN A 464 -20.04 21.78 1.09
C GLN A 464 -18.69 21.92 0.37
N CYS A 465 -18.12 20.77 -0.08
CA CYS A 465 -16.83 20.70 -0.75
C CYS A 465 -17.02 20.68 -2.27
N TYR A 466 -16.83 21.81 -2.89
CA TYR A 466 -17.02 22.02 -4.33
C TYR A 466 -15.77 22.62 -4.98
N PRO A 467 -15.58 22.37 -6.31
CA PRO A 467 -16.40 21.52 -7.18
C PRO A 467 -16.23 20.04 -6.91
N VAL A 468 -17.12 19.22 -7.48
CA VAL A 468 -16.90 17.77 -7.61
C VAL A 468 -16.11 17.52 -8.88
N ILE A 469 -14.98 16.84 -8.75
CA ILE A 469 -14.10 16.44 -9.84
C ILE A 469 -14.23 14.94 -10.02
N VAL A 470 -14.55 14.50 -11.22
CA VAL A 470 -14.51 13.09 -11.61
C VAL A 470 -13.49 12.97 -12.75
N PRO A 471 -12.39 12.21 -12.55
CA PRO A 471 -11.38 12.07 -13.59
C PRO A 471 -11.93 11.29 -14.79
N PRO A 472 -11.33 11.40 -15.99
CA PRO A 472 -11.81 10.70 -17.20
C PRO A 472 -11.89 9.19 -17.04
N THR A 473 -11.00 8.60 -16.24
CA THR A 473 -10.91 7.15 -15.99
C THR A 473 -10.94 6.83 -14.50
N PRO A 474 -12.07 7.11 -13.81
CA PRO A 474 -12.12 7.04 -12.36
C PRO A 474 -11.83 5.64 -11.80
N GLY A 475 -12.19 4.59 -12.53
CA GLY A 475 -12.01 3.19 -12.10
C GLY A 475 -10.59 2.63 -12.27
N THR A 476 -9.66 3.38 -12.90
CA THR A 476 -8.26 2.96 -13.14
C THR A 476 -7.26 4.05 -12.74
N LEU A 477 -7.69 4.98 -11.88
CA LEU A 477 -6.89 6.15 -11.50
C LEU A 477 -5.58 5.76 -10.81
N SER A 478 -5.53 4.65 -10.08
CA SER A 478 -4.29 4.17 -9.45
C SER A 478 -3.23 3.81 -10.50
N ALA A 479 -3.59 3.04 -11.52
CA ALA A 479 -2.66 2.67 -12.61
C ALA A 479 -2.18 3.90 -13.40
N PHE A 480 -3.06 4.90 -13.62
CA PHE A 480 -2.68 6.19 -14.19
C PHE A 480 -1.73 6.95 -13.26
N GLY A 481 -2.04 7.01 -11.97
CA GLY A 481 -1.25 7.74 -10.97
C GLY A 481 0.17 7.20 -10.83
N PHE A 482 0.41 5.92 -11.10
CA PHE A 482 1.77 5.36 -11.16
C PHE A 482 2.62 6.04 -12.24
N LEU A 483 2.02 6.39 -13.37
CA LEU A 483 2.71 7.09 -14.46
C LEU A 483 2.94 8.58 -14.19
N CYS A 484 2.24 9.14 -13.18
CA CYS A 484 2.39 10.52 -12.74
C CYS A 484 3.46 10.70 -11.66
N ALA A 485 4.12 9.62 -11.22
CA ALA A 485 5.10 9.62 -10.15
C ALA A 485 6.53 9.84 -10.67
N ASN A 486 7.36 10.38 -9.80
CA ASN A 486 8.79 10.56 -10.06
C ASN A 486 9.61 9.49 -9.32
N ILE A 487 10.82 9.21 -9.82
CA ILE A 487 11.78 8.40 -9.08
C ILE A 487 12.12 9.12 -7.78
N ARG A 488 12.02 8.39 -6.67
CA ARG A 488 12.27 8.93 -5.32
C ARG A 488 13.25 8.05 -4.58
N HIS A 489 14.32 8.67 -4.11
CA HIS A 489 15.25 8.07 -3.17
C HIS A 489 15.16 8.80 -1.83
N GLU A 490 15.24 8.05 -0.76
CA GLU A 490 15.23 8.58 0.60
C GLU A 490 16.34 7.91 1.40
N ILE A 491 17.14 8.72 2.08
CA ILE A 491 18.16 8.26 3.02
C ILE A 491 17.95 9.03 4.32
N THR A 492 17.79 8.31 5.42
CA THR A 492 17.67 8.91 6.75
C THR A 492 18.93 8.64 7.56
N SER A 493 19.26 9.55 8.45
CA SER A 493 20.34 9.39 9.43
C SER A 493 19.93 10.06 10.73
N ALA A 494 20.19 9.38 11.85
CA ALA A 494 19.89 9.93 13.17
C ALA A 494 21.06 10.75 13.70
N LEU A 495 20.79 11.99 14.16
CA LEU A 495 21.74 12.85 14.85
C LEU A 495 21.20 13.17 16.25
N ILE A 496 21.75 12.50 17.27
CA ILE A 496 21.29 12.64 18.65
C ILE A 496 22.35 13.36 19.48
N ARG A 497 22.16 14.66 19.66
CA ARG A 497 23.00 15.51 20.49
C ARG A 497 22.24 16.77 20.92
N PRO A 498 22.71 17.48 21.97
CA PRO A 498 22.16 18.79 22.30
C PRO A 498 22.25 19.76 21.12
N LEU A 499 21.23 20.58 20.93
CA LEU A 499 21.19 21.58 19.86
C LEU A 499 21.99 22.81 20.34
N ASP A 500 23.23 22.88 19.92
CA ASP A 500 24.16 23.99 20.19
C ASP A 500 24.81 24.45 18.86
N VAL A 501 25.71 25.45 18.94
CA VAL A 501 26.38 25.98 17.75
C VAL A 501 27.22 24.90 17.04
N ALA A 502 27.86 23.99 17.79
CA ALA A 502 28.62 22.88 17.22
C ALA A 502 27.74 21.87 16.52
N ALA A 503 26.48 21.68 16.94
CA ALA A 503 25.51 20.83 16.29
C ALA A 503 25.20 21.28 14.85
N ILE A 504 25.29 22.58 14.56
CA ILE A 504 25.03 23.12 13.22
C ILE A 504 26.07 22.61 12.20
N ASP A 505 27.33 22.56 12.59
CA ASP A 505 28.40 22.09 11.72
C ASP A 505 28.30 20.57 11.49
N ASP A 506 27.90 19.80 12.52
CA ASP A 506 27.66 18.36 12.37
C ASP A 506 26.45 18.09 11.48
N ILE A 507 25.35 18.87 11.64
CA ILE A 507 24.18 18.77 10.74
C ILE A 507 24.61 19.02 9.29
N ARG A 508 25.39 20.06 9.03
CA ARG A 508 25.89 20.38 7.69
C ARG A 508 26.77 19.27 7.12
N SER A 509 27.68 18.76 7.93
CA SER A 509 28.58 17.65 7.52
C SER A 509 27.77 16.41 7.17
N GLN A 510 26.87 16.01 8.05
CA GLN A 510 26.02 14.83 7.85
C GLN A 510 25.07 14.99 6.66
N THR A 511 24.48 16.17 6.48
CA THR A 511 23.64 16.47 5.32
C THR A 511 24.45 16.37 4.02
N SER A 512 25.68 16.90 4.00
CA SER A 512 26.57 16.81 2.83
C SER A 512 26.93 15.35 2.50
N GLU A 513 27.16 14.53 3.52
CA GLU A 513 27.42 13.10 3.34
C GLU A 513 26.19 12.38 2.75
N LEU A 514 24.99 12.66 3.29
CA LEU A 514 23.74 12.08 2.76
C LEU A 514 23.51 12.48 1.31
N VAL A 515 23.73 13.75 0.95
CA VAL A 515 23.61 14.23 -0.43
C VAL A 515 24.59 13.50 -1.35
N ASN A 516 25.86 13.38 -0.98
CA ASN A 516 26.87 12.65 -1.78
C ASN A 516 26.47 11.17 -1.97
N ARG A 517 25.95 10.53 -0.95
CA ARG A 517 25.43 9.15 -1.03
C ARG A 517 24.25 9.05 -2.00
N MET A 518 23.31 10.00 -1.92
CA MET A 518 22.16 10.04 -2.84
C MET A 518 22.58 10.27 -4.28
N GLU A 519 23.51 11.16 -4.55
CA GLU A 519 24.05 11.40 -5.89
C GLU A 519 24.72 10.15 -6.45
N THR A 520 25.49 9.41 -5.65
CA THR A 520 26.11 8.16 -6.06
C THR A 520 25.07 7.10 -6.43
N VAL A 521 24.02 6.93 -5.61
CA VAL A 521 22.91 6.00 -5.89
C VAL A 521 22.14 6.44 -7.13
N SER A 522 21.85 7.73 -7.26
CA SER A 522 21.14 8.31 -8.40
C SER A 522 21.90 8.07 -9.71
N TYR A 523 23.23 8.24 -9.71
CA TYR A 523 24.07 8.05 -10.90
C TYR A 523 24.15 6.58 -11.34
N THR A 524 24.10 5.63 -10.40
CA THR A 524 24.14 4.20 -10.70
C THR A 524 22.80 3.64 -11.19
N HIS A 525 21.68 4.26 -10.82
CA HIS A 525 20.33 3.80 -11.15
C HIS A 525 19.57 4.66 -12.16
N LEU A 526 20.07 5.87 -12.48
CA LEU A 526 19.46 6.84 -13.39
C LEU A 526 20.13 6.92 -14.76
N THR A 527 20.84 5.88 -15.21
CA THR A 527 21.35 5.81 -16.60
C THR A 527 20.25 5.57 -17.64
N LEU A 528 19.04 6.02 -17.38
CA LEU A 528 18.05 6.28 -18.42
C LEU A 528 18.19 7.76 -18.83
N PRO A 529 18.06 8.10 -20.13
CA PRO A 529 18.13 9.48 -20.59
C PRO A 529 16.93 10.26 -20.05
N THR A 530 17.08 10.83 -18.85
CA THR A 530 16.10 11.72 -18.23
C THR A 530 16.25 13.18 -18.67
N SER A 531 16.96 13.44 -19.76
CA SER A 531 17.15 14.79 -20.29
C SER A 531 15.87 15.46 -20.83
N ASP A 532 14.74 14.73 -20.92
CA ASP A 532 13.53 15.22 -21.55
C ASP A 532 12.25 15.13 -20.69
N LEU A 533 12.39 15.00 -19.35
CA LEU A 533 11.25 14.98 -18.42
C LEU A 533 11.19 16.28 -17.59
N VAL A 534 11.13 17.43 -18.24
CA VAL A 534 10.71 18.71 -17.64
C VAL A 534 9.50 19.24 -18.38
#